data_053d6330a4e9d9a45ee7f9e2d77ea292
#
_entry.id   053d6330a4e9d9a45ee7f9e2d77ea292
#
_cell.length_a   1.000
_cell.length_b   1.000
_cell.length_c   1.000
_cell.angle_alpha   90.00
_cell.angle_beta   90.00
_cell.angle_gamma   90.00
#
_symmetry.space_group_name_H-M   'P 1'
#
loop_
_entity.id
_entity.type
_entity.pdbx_description
1 polymer ?
#
loop_
_entity_poly.entity_id
_entity_poly.type
_entity_poly.pdbx_seq_one_letter_code
_entity_poly.pdbx_strand_id
1 'polypeptide(L)'
;MRILAISTALITTAAALTSTLPAHAAISCDTSTSGGSTFYDGPSASYKYDARFSNSASIPNLSTHTPQGAGTWYNWDGSGKNLILIASYREGADSQIYGIDPSTGSTVGVVAIAESHVGGITVSKGWAFVSGQGSSIRKYRLTELRDALKAAGTPYLAQVGTARDVAGSSFMGSYGDSLFSGTFNETGRGTMYEYKIADDGTLTTVAGAWEIPTKTQGLTVTANHFIYSTSYGRGNRSNIYVVKRGQKDLDAAALSCFRAPSMTEGITELNGTAYLVYESGSYLYASDPATLNVISRMHKATISSLTSLVP
;
A
#
# COMPACT_ATOMS: atom_id res chain seq x y z
N MET A 1 29.33 -14.97 77.92
CA MET A 1 29.07 -15.94 76.87
C MET A 1 28.23 -15.23 75.79
N ARG A 2 28.87 -14.80 74.70
CA ARG A 2 28.15 -14.10 73.58
C ARG A 2 28.01 -15.10 72.44
N ILE A 3 26.75 -15.37 72.06
CA ILE A 3 26.39 -16.26 70.98
C ILE A 3 26.40 -15.44 69.67
N LEU A 4 27.26 -15.76 68.73
CA LEU A 4 27.26 -15.21 67.37
C LEU A 4 26.24 -15.99 66.53
N ALA A 5 25.27 -15.29 65.99
CA ALA A 5 24.33 -15.84 64.98
C ALA A 5 24.95 -15.61 63.58
N ILE A 6 25.18 -16.69 62.88
CA ILE A 6 25.61 -16.69 61.43
C ILE A 6 24.38 -16.70 60.59
N SER A 7 24.10 -15.62 59.83
CA SER A 7 23.01 -15.54 58.84
C SER A 7 23.59 -16.00 57.49
N THR A 8 23.12 -17.12 57.01
CA THR A 8 23.37 -17.63 55.64
C THR A 8 22.42 -16.96 54.66
N ALA A 9 22.95 -16.11 53.80
CA ALA A 9 22.16 -15.52 52.71
C ALA A 9 22.09 -16.50 51.53
N LEU A 10 20.92 -16.98 51.17
CA LEU A 10 20.63 -17.73 49.93
C LEU A 10 20.63 -16.73 48.77
N ILE A 11 21.59 -16.83 47.87
CA ILE A 11 21.59 -16.12 46.58
C ILE A 11 20.84 -17.00 45.59
N THR A 12 19.56 -16.64 45.27
CA THR A 12 18.81 -17.23 44.18
C THR A 12 19.19 -16.53 42.86
N THR A 13 19.95 -17.21 42.03
CA THR A 13 20.23 -16.79 40.64
C THR A 13 19.01 -17.06 39.79
N ALA A 14 18.26 -15.99 39.44
CA ALA A 14 17.20 -16.06 38.43
C ALA A 14 17.85 -16.15 37.04
N ALA A 15 17.79 -17.34 36.42
CA ALA A 15 18.15 -17.50 35.01
C ALA A 15 17.09 -16.79 34.15
N ALA A 16 17.45 -15.67 33.51
CA ALA A 16 16.64 -15.02 32.52
C ALA A 16 16.61 -15.92 31.26
N LEU A 17 15.49 -16.57 31.02
CA LEU A 17 15.23 -17.23 29.74
C LEU A 17 15.02 -16.12 28.68
N THR A 18 16.07 -15.76 27.95
CA THR A 18 15.97 -14.98 26.75
C THR A 18 15.34 -15.88 25.66
N SER A 19 14.04 -15.75 25.43
CA SER A 19 13.40 -16.34 24.27
C SER A 19 13.94 -15.59 23.03
N THR A 20 14.90 -16.20 22.32
CA THR A 20 15.25 -15.76 20.98
C THR A 20 14.06 -16.06 20.08
N LEU A 21 13.36 -15.01 19.61
CA LEU A 21 12.39 -15.16 18.55
C LEU A 21 13.12 -15.81 17.35
N PRO A 22 12.48 -16.76 16.65
CA PRO A 22 13.08 -17.35 15.47
C PRO A 22 13.40 -16.23 14.46
N ALA A 23 14.63 -16.21 13.98
CA ALA A 23 15.02 -15.30 12.91
C ALA A 23 14.25 -15.73 11.65
N HIS A 24 13.40 -14.83 11.11
CA HIS A 24 12.72 -15.07 9.85
C HIS A 24 13.73 -15.29 8.72
N ALA A 25 13.47 -16.24 7.83
CA ALA A 25 14.29 -16.43 6.65
C ALA A 25 14.27 -15.15 5.77
N ALA A 26 15.45 -14.74 5.30
CA ALA A 26 15.53 -13.59 4.41
C ALA A 26 14.92 -13.96 3.03
N ILE A 27 13.88 -13.23 2.62
CA ILE A 27 13.29 -13.38 1.28
C ILE A 27 14.23 -12.70 0.29
N SER A 28 14.78 -13.47 -0.66
CA SER A 28 15.64 -12.95 -1.72
C SER A 28 14.82 -12.60 -2.94
N CYS A 29 14.81 -11.30 -3.33
CA CYS A 29 14.16 -10.84 -4.54
C CYS A 29 15.08 -10.95 -5.76
N ASP A 30 14.51 -11.28 -6.92
CA ASP A 30 15.24 -11.29 -8.19
C ASP A 30 15.66 -9.86 -8.56
N THR A 31 16.95 -9.66 -8.74
CA THR A 31 17.58 -8.38 -9.07
C THR A 31 18.28 -8.40 -10.43
N SER A 32 18.15 -9.48 -11.20
CA SER A 32 18.74 -9.58 -12.54
C SER A 32 18.22 -8.48 -13.45
N THR A 33 19.10 -7.81 -14.19
CA THR A 33 18.76 -6.73 -15.12
C THR A 33 18.97 -7.15 -16.56
N SER A 34 18.20 -6.56 -17.49
CA SER A 34 18.34 -6.84 -18.92
C SER A 34 19.53 -6.11 -19.57
N GLY A 35 20.12 -5.13 -18.91
CA GLY A 35 21.22 -4.30 -19.44
C GLY A 35 20.84 -3.35 -20.58
N GLY A 36 19.55 -3.30 -20.97
CA GLY A 36 19.02 -2.43 -22.01
C GLY A 36 18.35 -1.16 -21.48
N SER A 37 17.84 -0.33 -22.41
CA SER A 37 16.99 0.82 -22.07
C SER A 37 15.68 0.35 -21.49
N THR A 38 15.16 1.14 -20.51
CA THR A 38 13.87 0.90 -19.85
C THR A 38 12.78 1.78 -20.45
N PHE A 39 11.53 1.47 -20.18
CA PHE A 39 10.38 2.31 -20.56
C PHE A 39 10.13 3.45 -19.55
N TYR A 40 11.00 3.61 -18.54
CA TYR A 40 10.98 4.65 -17.51
C TYR A 40 12.38 5.23 -17.32
N ASP A 41 12.46 6.40 -16.70
CA ASP A 41 13.73 7.10 -16.47
C ASP A 41 14.59 6.39 -15.41
N GLY A 42 15.91 6.45 -15.61
CA GLY A 42 16.89 5.84 -14.73
C GLY A 42 17.18 4.37 -15.04
N PRO A 43 18.04 3.74 -14.24
CA PRO A 43 18.53 2.39 -14.53
C PRO A 43 17.46 1.31 -14.31
N SER A 44 17.53 0.23 -15.11
CA SER A 44 16.65 -0.96 -14.99
C SER A 44 16.55 -1.46 -13.54
N ALA A 45 15.34 -1.74 -13.12
CA ALA A 45 15.05 -2.31 -11.81
C ALA A 45 15.35 -3.81 -11.80
N SER A 46 14.68 -4.56 -12.65
CA SER A 46 14.94 -5.97 -12.91
C SER A 46 14.35 -6.40 -14.26
N TYR A 47 14.92 -7.46 -14.85
CA TYR A 47 14.34 -8.06 -16.04
C TYR A 47 12.89 -8.49 -15.84
N LYS A 48 12.56 -9.05 -14.67
CA LYS A 48 11.19 -9.48 -14.37
C LYS A 48 10.21 -8.31 -14.35
N TYR A 49 10.64 -7.15 -13.85
CA TYR A 49 9.84 -5.94 -13.86
C TYR A 49 9.66 -5.41 -15.29
N ASP A 50 10.77 -5.22 -16.00
CA ASP A 50 10.78 -4.62 -17.34
C ASP A 50 9.99 -5.45 -18.36
N ALA A 51 9.96 -6.77 -18.19
CA ALA A 51 9.21 -7.70 -19.06
C ALA A 51 7.68 -7.71 -18.77
N ARG A 52 7.22 -7.25 -17.61
CA ARG A 52 5.81 -7.36 -17.19
C ARG A 52 5.08 -6.04 -17.13
N PHE A 53 5.80 -4.97 -16.81
CA PHE A 53 5.21 -3.65 -16.66
C PHE A 53 5.39 -2.79 -17.92
N SER A 54 4.51 -1.82 -18.06
CA SER A 54 4.57 -0.79 -19.10
C SER A 54 3.97 0.51 -18.56
N ASN A 55 4.21 1.62 -19.26
CA ASN A 55 3.61 2.91 -18.91
C ASN A 55 2.08 2.87 -19.02
N SER A 56 1.43 3.62 -18.15
CA SER A 56 0.00 3.88 -18.15
C SER A 56 -0.28 5.39 -18.08
N ALA A 57 -1.42 5.80 -17.54
CA ALA A 57 -1.81 7.20 -17.39
C ALA A 57 -0.82 8.00 -16.54
N SER A 58 -0.73 9.30 -16.78
CA SER A 58 0.04 10.22 -15.94
C SER A 58 -0.56 10.27 -14.53
N ILE A 59 0.30 10.39 -13.53
CA ILE A 59 -0.09 10.63 -12.14
C ILE A 59 -0.40 12.13 -12.03
N PRO A 60 -1.61 12.50 -11.54
CA PRO A 60 -2.00 13.91 -11.51
C PRO A 60 -1.26 14.70 -10.43
N ASN A 61 -1.10 15.98 -10.69
CA ASN A 61 -0.72 17.02 -9.71
C ASN A 61 0.59 16.79 -8.95
N LEU A 62 1.56 16.12 -9.58
CA LEU A 62 2.87 15.84 -8.99
C LEU A 62 3.66 17.10 -8.61
N SER A 63 3.30 18.27 -9.18
CA SER A 63 3.94 19.56 -8.85
C SER A 63 3.59 20.08 -7.45
N THR A 64 2.56 19.56 -6.80
CA THR A 64 2.09 20.05 -5.50
C THR A 64 1.75 18.96 -4.50
N HIS A 65 1.48 17.73 -4.94
CA HIS A 65 1.08 16.62 -4.08
C HIS A 65 1.93 15.38 -4.36
N THR A 66 2.10 14.56 -3.34
CA THR A 66 2.85 13.30 -3.40
C THR A 66 1.85 12.14 -3.36
N PRO A 67 1.76 11.33 -4.41
CA PRO A 67 0.84 10.19 -4.47
C PRO A 67 1.29 9.08 -3.52
N GLN A 68 0.31 8.42 -2.90
CA GLN A 68 0.53 7.34 -1.95
C GLN A 68 -0.40 6.16 -2.24
N GLY A 69 -1.69 6.27 -1.92
CA GLY A 69 -2.66 5.20 -2.08
C GLY A 69 -3.20 5.07 -3.50
N ALA A 70 -3.51 3.83 -3.90
CA ALA A 70 -4.24 3.54 -5.13
C ALA A 70 -5.42 2.59 -4.86
N GLY A 71 -6.56 2.87 -5.49
CA GLY A 71 -7.78 2.08 -5.37
C GLY A 71 -8.56 2.05 -6.67
N THR A 72 -9.52 1.13 -6.76
CA THR A 72 -10.38 0.97 -7.93
C THR A 72 -11.83 1.17 -7.55
N TRP A 73 -12.57 1.90 -8.38
CA TRP A 73 -14.00 2.10 -8.25
C TRP A 73 -14.72 1.62 -9.50
N TYR A 74 -15.37 0.46 -9.39
CA TYR A 74 -16.15 -0.12 -10.47
C TYR A 74 -17.50 0.58 -10.61
N ASN A 75 -17.94 0.79 -11.87
CA ASN A 75 -19.23 1.40 -12.21
C ASN A 75 -19.49 2.71 -11.45
N TRP A 76 -18.48 3.59 -11.39
CA TRP A 76 -18.48 4.79 -10.55
C TRP A 76 -19.61 5.78 -10.83
N ASP A 77 -20.01 5.88 -12.10
CA ASP A 77 -21.04 6.81 -12.58
C ASP A 77 -22.40 6.15 -12.88
N GLY A 78 -22.51 4.83 -12.67
CA GLY A 78 -23.69 4.03 -12.97
C GLY A 78 -23.84 3.63 -14.45
N SER A 79 -22.92 4.06 -15.32
CA SER A 79 -22.93 3.72 -16.77
C SER A 79 -22.02 2.55 -17.15
N GLY A 80 -21.41 1.90 -16.15
CA GLY A 80 -20.43 0.83 -16.35
C GLY A 80 -18.97 1.30 -16.43
N LYS A 81 -18.73 2.62 -16.37
CA LYS A 81 -17.35 3.16 -16.35
C LYS A 81 -16.68 2.91 -15.01
N ASN A 82 -15.37 2.66 -15.06
CA ASN A 82 -14.55 2.44 -13.89
C ASN A 82 -13.58 3.60 -13.70
N LEU A 83 -13.12 3.81 -12.45
CA LEU A 83 -12.06 4.74 -12.12
C LEU A 83 -10.92 4.04 -11.39
N ILE A 84 -9.71 4.55 -11.61
CA ILE A 84 -8.60 4.40 -10.68
C ILE A 84 -8.63 5.64 -9.77
N LEU A 85 -8.61 5.41 -8.47
CA LEU A 85 -8.47 6.46 -7.46
C LEU A 85 -7.02 6.53 -7.02
N ILE A 86 -6.45 7.75 -6.99
CA ILE A 86 -5.14 8.01 -6.38
C ILE A 86 -5.36 8.96 -5.22
N ALA A 87 -4.90 8.56 -4.03
CA ALA A 87 -4.84 9.43 -2.86
C ALA A 87 -3.43 10.01 -2.75
N SER A 88 -3.35 11.34 -2.61
CA SER A 88 -2.08 12.07 -2.54
C SER A 88 -2.09 13.04 -1.37
N TYR A 89 -0.95 13.20 -0.72
CA TYR A 89 -0.80 14.15 0.39
C TYR A 89 0.04 15.36 -0.04
N ARG A 90 -0.14 16.43 0.73
CA ARG A 90 0.77 17.57 0.80
C ARG A 90 0.93 17.92 2.26
N GLU A 91 2.16 18.06 2.71
CA GLU A 91 2.44 18.41 4.10
C GLU A 91 1.88 19.80 4.45
N GLY A 92 1.15 19.88 5.57
CA GLY A 92 0.52 21.11 6.04
C GLY A 92 -0.67 21.59 5.19
N ALA A 93 -1.29 20.71 4.37
CA ALA A 93 -2.47 21.03 3.57
C ALA A 93 -3.40 19.82 3.45
N ASP A 94 -4.62 20.07 2.96
CA ASP A 94 -5.57 19.00 2.67
C ASP A 94 -4.98 17.99 1.71
N SER A 95 -5.21 16.71 1.98
CA SER A 95 -4.92 15.62 1.04
C SER A 95 -5.95 15.59 -0.09
N GLN A 96 -5.63 14.95 -1.20
CA GLN A 96 -6.51 14.92 -2.37
C GLN A 96 -6.76 13.50 -2.86
N ILE A 97 -7.97 13.26 -3.37
CA ILE A 97 -8.34 12.05 -4.11
C ILE A 97 -8.59 12.46 -5.57
N TYR A 98 -7.90 11.80 -6.49
CA TYR A 98 -8.06 11.97 -7.94
C TYR A 98 -8.77 10.77 -8.51
N GLY A 99 -9.79 11.01 -9.35
CA GLY A 99 -10.41 9.99 -10.18
C GLY A 99 -9.80 9.99 -11.58
N ILE A 100 -9.29 8.87 -12.04
CA ILE A 100 -8.65 8.72 -13.37
C ILE A 100 -9.46 7.71 -14.17
N ASP A 101 -9.90 8.11 -15.37
CA ASP A 101 -10.48 7.19 -16.35
C ASP A 101 -9.37 6.33 -16.95
N PRO A 102 -9.34 5.01 -16.72
CA PRO A 102 -8.28 4.14 -17.20
C PRO A 102 -8.28 3.96 -18.72
N SER A 103 -9.40 4.25 -19.41
CA SER A 103 -9.52 4.10 -20.85
C SER A 103 -8.92 5.27 -21.63
N THR A 104 -9.01 6.48 -21.07
CA THR A 104 -8.47 7.71 -21.68
C THR A 104 -7.18 8.18 -21.02
N GLY A 105 -6.94 7.79 -19.77
CA GLY A 105 -5.87 8.30 -18.92
C GLY A 105 -6.14 9.70 -18.36
N SER A 106 -7.33 10.23 -18.55
CA SER A 106 -7.71 11.57 -18.13
C SER A 106 -8.16 11.60 -16.67
N THR A 107 -7.81 12.67 -15.96
CA THR A 107 -8.38 12.96 -14.64
C THR A 107 -9.82 13.45 -14.81
N VAL A 108 -10.80 12.77 -14.20
CA VAL A 108 -12.21 13.16 -14.24
C VAL A 108 -12.57 14.19 -13.18
N GLY A 109 -11.81 14.23 -12.10
CA GLY A 109 -12.01 15.19 -11.02
C GLY A 109 -11.03 15.01 -9.89
N VAL A 110 -11.06 15.97 -8.96
CA VAL A 110 -10.23 16.00 -7.76
C VAL A 110 -11.07 16.45 -6.56
N VAL A 111 -10.84 15.82 -5.41
CA VAL A 111 -11.56 16.13 -4.16
C VAL A 111 -10.56 16.33 -3.05
N ALA A 112 -10.68 17.43 -2.30
CA ALA A 112 -9.91 17.65 -1.08
C ALA A 112 -10.54 16.88 0.08
N ILE A 113 -9.71 16.31 0.93
CA ILE A 113 -10.09 15.64 2.17
C ILE A 113 -9.14 16.08 3.28
N ALA A 114 -9.53 15.89 4.54
CA ALA A 114 -8.68 16.25 5.67
C ALA A 114 -7.26 15.68 5.53
N GLU A 115 -6.28 16.49 5.94
CA GLU A 115 -4.85 16.14 5.90
C GLU A 115 -4.56 14.78 6.55
N SER A 116 -3.79 13.96 5.88
CA SER A 116 -3.11 12.77 6.38
C SER A 116 -2.16 12.24 5.31
N HIS A 117 -1.35 11.23 5.64
CA HIS A 117 -0.42 10.63 4.66
C HIS A 117 -1.13 9.82 3.56
N VAL A 118 -2.42 9.48 3.72
CA VAL A 118 -3.31 8.76 2.78
C VAL A 118 -2.68 7.54 2.08
N GLY A 119 -1.86 6.77 2.80
CA GLY A 119 -1.11 5.62 2.26
C GLY A 119 -1.97 4.51 1.67
N GLY A 120 -3.26 4.44 2.01
CA GLY A 120 -4.20 3.49 1.43
C GLY A 120 -5.53 4.13 1.07
N ILE A 121 -6.10 3.69 -0.07
CA ILE A 121 -7.47 3.96 -0.48
C ILE A 121 -8.06 2.69 -1.10
N THR A 122 -9.29 2.35 -0.75
CA THR A 122 -10.03 1.23 -1.37
C THR A 122 -11.52 1.49 -1.36
N VAL A 123 -12.25 0.80 -2.25
CA VAL A 123 -13.69 0.97 -2.42
C VAL A 123 -14.40 -0.36 -2.24
N SER A 124 -15.42 -0.40 -1.40
CA SER A 124 -16.30 -1.55 -1.23
C SER A 124 -17.65 -1.14 -0.62
N LYS A 125 -18.73 -1.85 -0.95
CA LYS A 125 -20.06 -1.73 -0.34
C LYS A 125 -20.62 -0.30 -0.24
N GLY A 126 -20.41 0.53 -1.27
CA GLY A 126 -20.92 1.91 -1.28
C GLY A 126 -20.05 2.91 -0.51
N TRP A 127 -18.86 2.50 -0.09
CA TRP A 127 -17.92 3.30 0.69
C TRP A 127 -16.55 3.36 0.04
N ALA A 128 -15.90 4.52 0.13
CA ALA A 128 -14.45 4.67 -0.02
C ALA A 128 -13.83 4.74 1.37
N PHE A 129 -12.80 3.93 1.59
CA PHE A 129 -12.01 3.90 2.81
C PHE A 129 -10.64 4.49 2.51
N VAL A 130 -10.17 5.41 3.36
CA VAL A 130 -8.89 6.12 3.17
C VAL A 130 -8.15 6.16 4.50
N SER A 131 -6.83 5.97 4.46
CA SER A 131 -5.97 6.13 5.63
C SER A 131 -6.09 7.52 6.23
N GLY A 132 -6.33 7.57 7.54
CA GLY A 132 -6.43 8.80 8.32
C GLY A 132 -5.13 9.18 9.02
N GLN A 133 -5.21 10.10 9.95
CA GLN A 133 -4.12 10.43 10.86
C GLN A 133 -3.83 9.26 11.80
N GLY A 134 -2.55 9.02 12.09
CA GLY A 134 -2.12 7.89 12.91
C GLY A 134 -2.53 6.55 12.27
N SER A 135 -2.86 5.57 13.08
CA SER A 135 -3.38 4.28 12.61
C SER A 135 -4.90 4.29 12.57
N SER A 136 -5.50 5.05 11.64
CA SER A 136 -6.95 5.13 11.51
C SER A 136 -7.42 5.02 10.06
N ILE A 137 -8.70 4.68 9.89
CA ILE A 137 -9.38 4.60 8.58
C ILE A 137 -10.61 5.53 8.61
N ARG A 138 -10.67 6.43 7.65
CA ARG A 138 -11.81 7.29 7.36
C ARG A 138 -12.69 6.65 6.29
N LYS A 139 -14.00 6.91 6.33
CA LYS A 139 -14.95 6.44 5.31
C LYS A 139 -15.72 7.61 4.69
N TYR A 140 -16.00 7.48 3.40
CA TYR A 140 -16.73 8.45 2.60
C TYR A 140 -17.81 7.71 1.81
N ARG A 141 -19.02 8.30 1.69
CA ARG A 141 -20.06 7.73 0.83
C ARG A 141 -19.67 7.87 -0.65
N LEU A 142 -19.80 6.79 -1.41
CA LEU A 142 -19.48 6.85 -2.83
C LEU A 142 -20.37 7.81 -3.62
N THR A 143 -21.62 8.01 -3.19
CA THR A 143 -22.51 9.02 -3.78
C THR A 143 -21.96 10.42 -3.64
N GLU A 144 -21.51 10.79 -2.44
CA GLU A 144 -20.92 12.09 -2.14
C GLU A 144 -19.57 12.30 -2.84
N LEU A 145 -18.71 11.25 -2.84
CA LEU A 145 -17.43 11.28 -3.54
C LEU A 145 -17.64 11.45 -5.06
N ARG A 146 -18.63 10.76 -5.65
CA ARG A 146 -18.97 10.91 -7.06
C ARG A 146 -19.40 12.32 -7.41
N ASP A 147 -20.29 12.90 -6.60
CA ASP A 147 -20.81 14.24 -6.84
C ASP A 147 -19.70 15.28 -6.69
N ALA A 148 -18.81 15.09 -5.71
CA ALA A 148 -17.60 15.92 -5.52
C ALA A 148 -16.61 15.79 -6.71
N LEU A 149 -16.34 14.58 -7.22
CA LEU A 149 -15.48 14.38 -8.40
C LEU A 149 -16.06 14.99 -9.68
N LYS A 150 -17.39 15.13 -9.79
CA LYS A 150 -18.05 15.78 -10.93
C LYS A 150 -18.14 17.30 -10.81
N ALA A 151 -17.97 17.83 -9.62
CA ALA A 151 -18.02 19.27 -9.38
C ALA A 151 -16.79 19.99 -9.95
N ALA A 152 -16.96 21.27 -10.29
CA ALA A 152 -15.84 22.09 -10.73
C ALA A 152 -14.88 22.42 -9.57
N GLY A 153 -13.60 22.56 -9.88
CA GLY A 153 -12.56 22.88 -8.89
C GLY A 153 -12.15 21.69 -8.03
N THR A 154 -11.84 21.95 -6.78
CA THR A 154 -11.41 20.94 -5.80
C THR A 154 -12.28 21.05 -4.55
N PRO A 155 -13.52 20.53 -4.59
CA PRO A 155 -14.42 20.59 -3.44
C PRO A 155 -13.85 19.78 -2.28
N TYR A 156 -14.10 20.24 -1.04
CA TYR A 156 -13.78 19.52 0.17
C TYR A 156 -14.87 18.51 0.51
N LEU A 157 -14.47 17.27 0.78
CA LEU A 157 -15.35 16.19 1.21
C LEU A 157 -15.03 15.79 2.66
N ALA A 158 -16.01 15.97 3.56
CA ALA A 158 -15.88 15.52 4.94
C ALA A 158 -16.06 14.00 5.05
N GLN A 159 -15.32 13.36 5.95
CA GLN A 159 -15.55 11.96 6.30
C GLN A 159 -16.91 11.74 6.97
N VAL A 160 -17.47 10.55 6.86
CA VAL A 160 -18.71 10.16 7.54
C VAL A 160 -18.38 9.60 8.93
N GLY A 161 -18.88 10.27 9.96
CA GLY A 161 -18.64 9.87 11.35
C GLY A 161 -17.20 10.07 11.80
N THR A 162 -16.80 9.32 12.81
CA THR A 162 -15.43 9.34 13.34
C THR A 162 -14.56 8.32 12.62
N ALA A 163 -13.29 8.67 12.36
CA ALA A 163 -12.30 7.71 11.85
C ALA A 163 -12.18 6.53 12.83
N ARG A 164 -12.06 5.34 12.28
CA ARG A 164 -11.89 4.12 13.08
C ARG A 164 -10.41 3.87 13.33
N ASP A 165 -10.03 3.75 14.59
CA ASP A 165 -8.69 3.26 14.96
C ASP A 165 -8.53 1.80 14.56
N VAL A 166 -7.39 1.49 13.95
CA VAL A 166 -6.99 0.15 13.48
C VAL A 166 -5.56 -0.14 13.88
N ALA A 167 -5.13 -1.39 13.77
CA ALA A 167 -3.76 -1.77 14.13
C ALA A 167 -2.69 -1.22 13.15
N GLY A 168 -3.11 -0.80 11.96
CA GLY A 168 -2.23 -0.16 10.97
C GLY A 168 -3.02 0.26 9.73
N SER A 169 -2.66 1.41 9.16
CA SER A 169 -3.31 1.97 7.97
C SER A 169 -2.31 2.56 6.97
N SER A 170 -1.07 2.04 6.96
CA SER A 170 -0.04 2.54 6.03
C SER A 170 -0.35 2.19 4.57
N PHE A 171 -1.11 1.15 4.34
CA PHE A 171 -1.64 0.74 3.03
C PHE A 171 -2.96 0.00 3.23
N MET A 172 -3.75 -0.14 2.18
CA MET A 172 -4.94 -0.98 2.21
C MET A 172 -5.32 -1.50 0.83
N GLY A 173 -6.11 -2.58 0.82
CA GLY A 173 -6.75 -3.16 -0.33
C GLY A 173 -8.03 -3.87 0.08
N SER A 174 -8.90 -4.20 -0.87
CA SER A 174 -10.14 -4.94 -0.58
C SER A 174 -10.36 -6.06 -1.58
N TYR A 175 -11.10 -7.08 -1.13
CA TYR A 175 -11.61 -8.15 -1.97
C TYR A 175 -12.94 -8.65 -1.42
N GLY A 176 -13.99 -8.56 -2.24
CA GLY A 176 -15.35 -8.82 -1.79
C GLY A 176 -15.74 -7.90 -0.62
N ASP A 177 -16.19 -8.49 0.47
CA ASP A 177 -16.60 -7.79 1.69
C ASP A 177 -15.47 -7.59 2.70
N SER A 178 -14.24 -7.88 2.33
CA SER A 178 -13.09 -7.77 3.21
C SER A 178 -12.20 -6.59 2.81
N LEU A 179 -11.82 -5.79 3.79
CA LEU A 179 -10.77 -4.80 3.72
C LEU A 179 -9.54 -5.34 4.44
N PHE A 180 -8.39 -5.18 3.83
CA PHE A 180 -7.08 -5.52 4.40
C PHE A 180 -6.29 -4.23 4.60
N SER A 181 -5.70 -4.06 5.78
CA SER A 181 -4.91 -2.88 6.12
C SER A 181 -3.77 -3.28 7.06
N GLY A 182 -2.62 -2.66 6.92
CA GLY A 182 -1.44 -3.05 7.69
C GLY A 182 -0.49 -1.91 7.99
N THR A 183 0.59 -2.27 8.68
CA THR A 183 1.62 -1.35 9.16
C THR A 183 2.83 -1.37 8.25
N PHE A 184 3.36 -0.20 7.93
CA PHE A 184 4.72 -0.05 7.43
C PHE A 184 5.70 -0.42 8.55
N ASN A 185 6.70 -1.26 8.24
CA ASN A 185 7.80 -1.57 9.13
C ASN A 185 9.10 -1.50 8.32
N GLU A 186 10.01 -0.62 8.73
CA GLU A 186 11.24 -0.35 7.99
C GLU A 186 12.27 -1.48 8.10
N THR A 187 12.36 -2.11 9.26
CA THR A 187 13.47 -3.02 9.61
C THR A 187 13.09 -4.50 9.65
N GLY A 188 11.79 -4.79 9.82
CA GLY A 188 11.28 -6.15 9.94
C GLY A 188 10.03 -6.36 9.11
N ARG A 189 9.50 -7.58 9.12
CA ARG A 189 8.21 -7.89 8.53
C ARG A 189 7.12 -7.11 9.25
N GLY A 190 6.15 -6.61 8.49
CA GLY A 190 4.99 -5.91 9.02
C GLY A 190 3.85 -6.87 9.35
N THR A 191 2.72 -6.27 9.75
CA THR A 191 1.51 -7.00 10.09
C THR A 191 0.32 -6.38 9.36
N MET A 192 -0.55 -7.23 8.80
CA MET A 192 -1.78 -6.84 8.14
C MET A 192 -2.98 -7.52 8.81
N TYR A 193 -4.09 -6.81 8.92
CA TYR A 193 -5.34 -7.30 9.47
C TYR A 193 -6.44 -7.28 8.42
N GLU A 194 -7.35 -8.25 8.53
CA GLU A 194 -8.57 -8.32 7.73
C GLU A 194 -9.74 -7.74 8.54
N TYR A 195 -10.58 -6.97 7.88
CA TYR A 195 -11.80 -6.38 8.44
C TYR A 195 -12.98 -6.74 7.55
N LYS A 196 -14.06 -7.24 8.11
CA LYS A 196 -15.35 -7.34 7.41
C LYS A 196 -16.02 -5.99 7.34
N ILE A 197 -16.53 -5.67 6.15
CA ILE A 197 -17.21 -4.41 5.86
C ILE A 197 -18.72 -4.66 5.93
N ALA A 198 -19.41 -3.99 6.85
CA ALA A 198 -20.87 -3.95 6.88
C ALA A 198 -21.44 -2.96 5.85
N ASP A 199 -22.74 -3.03 5.57
CA ASP A 199 -23.38 -2.15 4.58
C ASP A 199 -23.37 -0.68 4.98
N ASP A 200 -23.31 -0.38 6.29
CA ASP A 200 -23.15 0.97 6.83
C ASP A 200 -21.67 1.44 6.84
N GLY A 201 -20.74 0.66 6.28
CA GLY A 201 -19.32 0.92 6.26
C GLY A 201 -18.61 0.66 7.60
N THR A 202 -19.26 -0.01 8.56
CA THR A 202 -18.61 -0.42 9.79
C THR A 202 -17.62 -1.56 9.51
N LEU A 203 -16.44 -1.46 10.11
CA LEU A 203 -15.37 -2.45 9.97
C LEU A 203 -15.32 -3.33 11.23
N THR A 204 -15.38 -4.64 11.07
CA THR A 204 -15.24 -5.62 12.16
C THR A 204 -13.97 -6.43 11.93
N THR A 205 -13.06 -6.45 12.92
CA THR A 205 -11.78 -7.17 12.81
C THR A 205 -12.02 -8.68 12.72
N VAL A 206 -11.42 -9.34 11.74
CA VAL A 206 -11.34 -10.79 11.64
C VAL A 206 -10.15 -11.27 12.47
N ALA A 207 -10.32 -12.39 13.18
CA ALA A 207 -9.28 -12.92 14.07
C ALA A 207 -8.01 -13.34 13.31
N GLY A 208 -6.87 -13.03 13.90
CA GLY A 208 -5.53 -13.37 13.41
C GLY A 208 -5.00 -12.39 12.37
N ALA A 209 -3.72 -12.18 12.44
CA ALA A 209 -2.98 -11.26 11.59
C ALA A 209 -2.26 -12.02 10.47
N TRP A 210 -1.94 -11.31 9.41
CA TRP A 210 -1.09 -11.75 8.30
C TRP A 210 0.28 -11.12 8.45
N GLU A 211 1.32 -11.90 8.36
CA GLU A 211 2.67 -11.39 8.19
C GLU A 211 2.85 -10.89 6.75
N ILE A 212 3.51 -9.74 6.60
CA ILE A 212 3.69 -9.08 5.31
C ILE A 212 5.17 -8.69 5.10
N PRO A 213 5.60 -8.45 3.85
CA PRO A 213 6.94 -8.01 3.55
C PRO A 213 7.34 -6.73 4.31
N THR A 214 8.62 -6.61 4.63
CA THR A 214 9.20 -5.36 5.15
C THR A 214 8.96 -4.21 4.17
N LYS A 215 8.66 -3.02 4.69
CA LYS A 215 8.49 -1.78 3.89
C LYS A 215 7.31 -1.79 2.92
N THR A 216 6.24 -2.50 3.26
CA THR A 216 5.02 -2.55 2.44
C THR A 216 4.34 -1.18 2.40
N GLN A 217 4.07 -0.68 1.19
CA GLN A 217 3.42 0.61 0.89
C GLN A 217 2.12 0.44 0.10
N GLY A 218 1.92 -0.66 -0.59
CA GLY A 218 0.71 -0.91 -1.35
C GLY A 218 0.30 -2.37 -1.37
N LEU A 219 -0.99 -2.60 -1.62
CA LEU A 219 -1.60 -3.93 -1.64
C LEU A 219 -2.70 -4.02 -2.69
N THR A 220 -2.61 -5.01 -3.54
CA THR A 220 -3.72 -5.53 -4.33
C THR A 220 -4.10 -6.93 -3.85
N VAL A 221 -5.40 -7.17 -3.73
CA VAL A 221 -5.96 -8.47 -3.26
C VAL A 221 -6.73 -9.11 -4.40
N THR A 222 -6.36 -10.34 -4.74
CA THR A 222 -7.11 -11.18 -5.67
C THR A 222 -7.74 -12.36 -4.94
N ALA A 223 -8.48 -13.21 -5.64
CA ALA A 223 -9.04 -14.43 -5.04
C ALA A 223 -7.97 -15.29 -4.35
N ASN A 224 -6.80 -15.45 -5.00
CA ASN A 224 -5.78 -16.41 -4.59
C ASN A 224 -4.43 -15.78 -4.21
N HIS A 225 -4.25 -14.47 -4.40
CA HIS A 225 -2.96 -13.82 -4.14
C HIS A 225 -3.11 -12.46 -3.46
N PHE A 226 -2.10 -12.12 -2.67
CA PHE A 226 -1.74 -10.77 -2.30
C PHE A 226 -0.59 -10.31 -3.19
N ILE A 227 -0.66 -9.09 -3.71
CA ILE A 227 0.43 -8.47 -4.46
C ILE A 227 0.79 -7.19 -3.71
N TYR A 228 2.02 -7.13 -3.19
CA TYR A 228 2.52 -6.01 -2.42
C TYR A 228 3.54 -5.21 -3.23
N SER A 229 3.50 -3.90 -3.11
CA SER A 229 4.61 -2.99 -3.41
C SER A 229 5.32 -2.62 -2.12
N THR A 230 6.65 -2.60 -2.15
CA THR A 230 7.46 -2.22 -0.98
C THR A 230 8.45 -1.15 -1.37
N SER A 231 8.65 -0.15 -0.52
CA SER A 231 9.52 0.99 -0.80
C SER A 231 10.09 1.61 0.46
N TYR A 232 11.28 2.16 0.37
CA TYR A 232 11.86 3.01 1.40
C TYR A 232 12.99 3.89 0.85
N GLY A 233 12.73 5.17 0.77
CA GLY A 233 13.71 6.19 0.43
C GLY A 233 14.10 6.21 -1.06
N ARG A 234 14.44 7.38 -1.53
CA ARG A 234 14.63 7.73 -2.95
C ARG A 234 15.83 7.05 -3.62
N GLY A 235 16.87 6.77 -2.84
CA GLY A 235 18.10 6.11 -3.29
C GLY A 235 18.04 4.58 -3.26
N ASN A 236 16.92 3.98 -2.85
CA ASN A 236 16.73 2.53 -2.76
C ASN A 236 15.77 2.03 -3.85
N ARG A 237 16.02 0.82 -4.31
CA ARG A 237 15.06 0.12 -5.17
C ARG A 237 13.90 -0.39 -4.34
N SER A 238 12.73 -0.42 -4.97
CA SER A 238 11.53 -1.08 -4.44
C SER A 238 11.49 -2.56 -4.82
N ASN A 239 10.49 -3.28 -4.30
CA ASN A 239 10.20 -4.63 -4.73
C ASN A 239 8.69 -4.84 -4.92
N ILE A 240 8.35 -5.80 -5.77
CA ILE A 240 7.01 -6.36 -5.89
C ILE A 240 7.05 -7.79 -5.35
N TYR A 241 6.14 -8.09 -4.44
CA TYR A 241 5.93 -9.43 -3.91
C TYR A 241 4.60 -9.96 -4.41
N VAL A 242 4.60 -11.18 -4.90
CA VAL A 242 3.39 -11.95 -5.21
C VAL A 242 3.34 -13.09 -4.21
N VAL A 243 2.31 -13.15 -3.39
CA VAL A 243 2.19 -14.10 -2.27
C VAL A 243 0.87 -14.85 -2.41
N LYS A 244 0.91 -16.19 -2.39
CA LYS A 244 -0.32 -17.01 -2.42
C LYS A 244 -1.08 -16.85 -1.11
N ARG A 245 -2.37 -16.58 -1.19
CA ARG A 245 -3.25 -16.49 -0.02
C ARG A 245 -3.43 -17.86 0.63
N GLY A 246 -3.70 -17.86 1.93
CA GLY A 246 -3.97 -19.07 2.71
C GLY A 246 -3.04 -19.24 3.91
N GLN A 247 -1.75 -18.96 3.75
CA GLN A 247 -0.80 -18.96 4.86
C GLN A 247 -0.62 -17.55 5.41
N LYS A 248 -0.70 -17.40 6.75
CA LYS A 248 -0.52 -16.11 7.43
C LYS A 248 0.93 -15.80 7.75
N ASP A 249 1.79 -16.81 7.72
CA ASP A 249 3.23 -16.74 7.90
C ASP A 249 3.89 -16.71 6.50
N LEU A 250 4.73 -15.72 6.26
CA LEU A 250 5.40 -15.57 4.97
C LEU A 250 6.44 -16.67 4.68
N ASP A 251 7.02 -17.28 5.70
CA ASP A 251 7.98 -18.39 5.51
C ASP A 251 7.26 -19.68 5.04
N ALA A 252 5.97 -19.80 5.37
CA ALA A 252 5.13 -20.92 4.93
C ALA A 252 4.40 -20.63 3.61
N ALA A 253 4.31 -19.37 3.19
CA ALA A 253 3.59 -18.97 2.00
C ALA A 253 4.40 -19.21 0.71
N ALA A 254 3.78 -19.72 -0.33
CA ALA A 254 4.37 -19.68 -1.66
C ALA A 254 4.42 -18.22 -2.12
N LEU A 255 5.60 -17.73 -2.49
CA LEU A 255 5.80 -16.37 -2.92
C LEU A 255 6.89 -16.22 -3.97
N SER A 256 6.82 -15.13 -4.72
CA SER A 256 7.88 -14.65 -5.61
C SER A 256 8.10 -13.17 -5.36
N CYS A 257 9.35 -12.73 -5.46
CA CYS A 257 9.72 -11.34 -5.27
C CYS A 257 10.71 -10.92 -6.36
N PHE A 258 10.53 -9.70 -6.88
CA PHE A 258 11.47 -9.10 -7.83
C PHE A 258 11.57 -7.60 -7.62
N ARG A 259 12.74 -7.07 -7.95
CA ARG A 259 13.06 -5.66 -7.78
C ARG A 259 12.27 -4.80 -8.76
N ALA A 260 11.74 -3.67 -8.26
CA ALA A 260 10.99 -2.63 -8.97
C ALA A 260 11.75 -1.29 -8.94
N PRO A 261 11.39 -0.29 -9.78
CA PRO A 261 11.90 1.05 -9.67
C PRO A 261 11.71 1.64 -8.27
N SER A 262 12.51 2.65 -7.90
CA SER A 262 12.44 3.26 -6.57
C SER A 262 11.08 3.91 -6.30
N MET A 263 10.72 3.99 -5.00
CA MET A 263 9.59 4.79 -4.51
C MET A 263 8.24 4.35 -5.08
N THR A 264 8.01 3.02 -5.17
CA THR A 264 6.68 2.47 -5.45
C THR A 264 5.77 2.66 -4.25
N GLU A 265 4.52 3.03 -4.49
CA GLU A 265 3.51 3.25 -3.48
C GLU A 265 2.29 2.34 -3.72
N GLY A 266 1.09 2.88 -3.70
CA GLY A 266 -0.13 2.13 -3.89
C GLY A 266 -0.15 1.28 -5.16
N ILE A 267 -0.70 0.08 -5.04
CA ILE A 267 -0.98 -0.82 -6.16
C ILE A 267 -2.44 -1.26 -6.10
N THR A 268 -3.15 -1.22 -7.23
CA THR A 268 -4.56 -1.63 -7.31
C THR A 268 -4.82 -2.45 -8.55
N GLU A 269 -5.92 -3.21 -8.54
CA GLU A 269 -6.33 -4.05 -9.67
C GLU A 269 -7.60 -3.47 -10.31
N LEU A 270 -7.65 -3.46 -11.64
CA LEU A 270 -8.82 -3.14 -12.43
C LEU A 270 -8.89 -4.06 -13.67
N ASN A 271 -9.96 -4.86 -13.77
CA ASN A 271 -10.23 -5.73 -14.92
C ASN A 271 -9.03 -6.59 -15.33
N GLY A 272 -8.39 -7.24 -14.36
CA GLY A 272 -7.23 -8.12 -14.60
C GLY A 272 -5.92 -7.38 -14.85
N THR A 273 -5.87 -6.06 -14.63
CA THR A 273 -4.68 -5.24 -14.77
C THR A 273 -4.32 -4.60 -13.42
N ALA A 274 -3.09 -4.80 -12.97
CA ALA A 274 -2.50 -4.08 -11.84
C ALA A 274 -2.01 -2.70 -12.29
N TYR A 275 -2.27 -1.68 -11.50
CA TYR A 275 -1.76 -0.31 -11.67
C TYR A 275 -0.95 0.07 -10.44
N LEU A 276 0.28 0.49 -10.67
CA LEU A 276 1.26 0.84 -9.64
C LEU A 276 1.56 2.34 -9.69
N VAL A 277 1.56 2.99 -8.53
CA VAL A 277 1.79 4.42 -8.36
C VAL A 277 3.19 4.66 -7.80
N TYR A 278 3.77 5.83 -8.07
CA TYR A 278 5.10 6.23 -7.63
C TYR A 278 5.07 7.63 -7.05
N GLU A 279 5.76 7.85 -5.94
CA GLU A 279 5.96 9.18 -5.38
C GLU A 279 7.18 9.90 -5.96
N SER A 280 8.10 9.18 -6.62
CA SER A 280 9.39 9.71 -7.12
C SER A 280 9.27 10.85 -8.14
N GLY A 281 8.15 10.93 -8.86
CA GLY A 281 7.88 12.04 -9.79
C GLY A 281 7.29 13.28 -9.13
N SER A 282 7.06 13.30 -7.82
CA SER A 282 6.46 14.43 -7.11
C SER A 282 7.46 15.57 -6.88
N TYR A 283 6.91 16.73 -6.55
CA TYR A 283 7.69 17.95 -6.25
C TYR A 283 8.72 17.78 -5.12
N LEU A 284 8.51 16.82 -4.23
CA LEU A 284 9.45 16.52 -3.15
C LEU A 284 10.71 15.80 -3.64
N TYR A 285 10.61 15.02 -4.72
CA TYR A 285 11.64 14.05 -5.08
C TYR A 285 12.16 14.16 -6.50
N ALA A 286 11.38 14.71 -7.44
CA ALA A 286 11.72 14.70 -8.87
C ALA A 286 13.01 15.43 -9.22
N SER A 287 13.36 16.48 -8.47
CA SER A 287 14.61 17.26 -8.67
C SER A 287 15.78 16.81 -7.79
N ASP A 288 15.58 15.83 -6.91
CA ASP A 288 16.64 15.35 -6.03
C ASP A 288 17.55 14.36 -6.79
N PRO A 289 18.85 14.64 -6.90
CA PRO A 289 19.79 13.80 -7.66
C PRO A 289 19.98 12.40 -7.06
N ALA A 290 19.55 12.16 -5.80
CA ALA A 290 19.56 10.85 -5.19
C ALA A 290 18.36 9.99 -5.60
N THR A 291 17.34 10.55 -6.29
CA THR A 291 16.19 9.79 -6.78
C THR A 291 16.59 8.90 -7.96
N LEU A 292 16.60 7.58 -7.77
CA LEU A 292 17.11 6.63 -8.77
C LEU A 292 16.25 6.56 -10.04
N ASN A 293 14.94 6.66 -9.90
CA ASN A 293 13.99 6.63 -11.01
C ASN A 293 12.93 7.71 -10.77
N VAL A 294 12.89 8.73 -11.62
CA VAL A 294 11.85 9.77 -11.58
C VAL A 294 10.68 9.33 -12.46
N ILE A 295 9.58 8.92 -11.86
CA ILE A 295 8.44 8.32 -12.57
C ILE A 295 7.20 9.19 -12.37
N SER A 296 6.68 9.74 -13.48
CA SER A 296 5.51 10.61 -13.52
C SER A 296 4.24 9.91 -14.03
N ARG A 297 4.32 8.61 -14.36
CA ARG A 297 3.22 7.81 -14.86
C ARG A 297 2.98 6.61 -13.98
N MET A 298 1.74 6.17 -13.87
CA MET A 298 1.47 4.83 -13.36
C MET A 298 2.11 3.80 -14.29
N HIS A 299 2.57 2.70 -13.71
CA HIS A 299 2.91 1.52 -14.49
C HIS A 299 1.83 0.46 -14.35
N LYS A 300 1.64 -0.36 -15.40
CA LYS A 300 0.62 -1.41 -15.42
C LYS A 300 1.20 -2.75 -15.84
N ALA A 301 0.65 -3.83 -15.26
CA ALA A 301 0.94 -5.22 -15.61
C ALA A 301 -0.34 -6.04 -15.59
N THR A 302 -0.45 -7.13 -16.35
CA THR A 302 -1.60 -8.03 -16.18
C THR A 302 -1.47 -8.81 -14.87
N ILE A 303 -2.58 -8.98 -14.16
CA ILE A 303 -2.59 -9.81 -12.94
C ILE A 303 -2.10 -11.23 -13.25
N SER A 304 -2.51 -11.80 -14.38
CA SER A 304 -2.07 -13.14 -14.79
C SER A 304 -0.55 -13.25 -14.95
N SER A 305 0.13 -12.22 -15.50
CA SER A 305 1.59 -12.22 -15.64
C SER A 305 2.32 -12.15 -14.29
N LEU A 306 1.70 -11.55 -13.28
CA LEU A 306 2.24 -11.49 -11.93
C LEU A 306 1.96 -12.80 -11.17
N THR A 307 0.72 -13.27 -11.17
CA THR A 307 0.32 -14.47 -10.42
C THR A 307 0.88 -15.76 -10.98
N SER A 308 1.24 -15.80 -12.28
CA SER A 308 1.96 -16.94 -12.87
C SER A 308 3.35 -17.20 -12.26
N LEU A 309 3.89 -16.24 -11.52
CA LEU A 309 5.14 -16.41 -10.74
C LEU A 309 4.95 -17.29 -9.50
N VAL A 310 3.70 -17.47 -9.05
CA VAL A 310 3.31 -18.27 -7.89
C VAL A 310 1.98 -18.95 -8.22
N PRO A 311 2.00 -20.06 -8.93
CA PRO A 311 0.80 -20.77 -9.38
C PRO A 311 -0.04 -21.41 -8.26
#